data_1276ec8609b061b9cb74d3f2d72093ad
#
_entry.id   1276ec8609b061b9cb74d3f2d72093ad
#
_cell.length_a   1.000
_cell.length_b   1.000
_cell.length_c   1.000
_cell.angle_alpha   90.00
_cell.angle_beta   90.00
_cell.angle_gamma   90.00
#
_symmetry.space_group_name_H-M   'P 1'
#
loop_
_entity.id
_entity.type
_entity.pdbx_description
1 polymer ?
#
loop_
_entity_poly.entity_id
_entity_poly.type
_entity_poly.pdbx_seq_one_letter_code
_entity_poly.pdbx_strand_id
1 'polypeptide(L)'
;MVIQAYTAMNKIRIRVIKEYGAGTHEYRTLKRFRKLLLKNQDDVDYPRINFKYAELRDSEVLDCLFAVSSELKTAYEYYQLLLQIYRKKSCQLLNLLTDISSWNLPTKMRQALKTIKKHKLEIGNSFVLPRLTNGPIEGINNHIEVIKYSPWL
;
A
#
# COMPACT_ATOMS: atom_id res chain seq x y z
N MET A 1 -8.49 1.90 2.93
CA MET A 1 -8.21 1.66 1.51
C MET A 1 -6.71 1.53 1.22
N VAL A 2 -5.87 2.52 1.48
CA VAL A 2 -4.40 2.38 1.37
C VAL A 2 -3.89 1.23 2.23
N ILE A 3 -4.43 1.07 3.45
CA ILE A 3 -4.11 -0.05 4.35
C ILE A 3 -4.41 -1.42 3.71
N GLN A 4 -5.49 -1.54 2.95
CA GLN A 4 -5.82 -2.81 2.27
C GLN A 4 -4.84 -3.11 1.14
N ALA A 5 -4.45 -2.10 0.36
CA ALA A 5 -3.45 -2.25 -0.70
C ALA A 5 -2.06 -2.57 -0.11
N TYR A 6 -1.68 -1.88 0.97
CA TYR A 6 -0.50 -2.19 1.77
C TYR A 6 -0.50 -3.65 2.24
N THR A 7 -1.62 -4.09 2.82
CA THR A 7 -1.76 -5.47 3.31
C THR A 7 -1.69 -6.48 2.17
N ALA A 8 -2.30 -6.17 1.01
CA ALA A 8 -2.24 -7.01 -0.18
C ALA A 8 -0.81 -7.13 -0.69
N MET A 9 -0.09 -6.00 -0.82
CA MET A 9 1.31 -5.96 -1.22
C MET A 9 2.21 -6.80 -0.29
N ASN A 10 2.03 -6.66 1.02
CA ASN A 10 2.81 -7.43 1.99
C ASN A 10 2.49 -8.94 1.93
N LYS A 11 1.23 -9.32 1.68
CA LYS A 11 0.85 -10.73 1.50
C LYS A 11 1.49 -11.35 0.24
N ILE A 12 1.56 -10.59 -0.86
CA ILE A 12 2.25 -11.01 -2.08
C ILE A 12 3.74 -11.22 -1.80
N ARG A 13 4.39 -10.24 -1.17
CA ARG A 13 5.79 -10.35 -0.75
C ARG A 13 6.05 -11.59 0.11
N ILE A 14 5.21 -11.85 1.11
CA ILE A 14 5.35 -13.02 1.99
C ILE A 14 5.20 -14.32 1.21
N ARG A 15 4.30 -14.37 0.22
CA ARG A 15 4.14 -15.53 -0.64
C ARG A 15 5.41 -15.77 -1.47
N VAL A 16 5.91 -14.72 -2.12
CA VAL A 16 7.16 -14.80 -2.91
C VAL A 16 8.34 -15.23 -2.05
N ILE A 17 8.47 -14.71 -0.82
CA ILE A 17 9.52 -15.15 0.11
C ILE A 17 9.47 -16.66 0.39
N LYS A 18 8.27 -17.24 0.49
CA LYS A 18 8.09 -18.66 0.79
C LYS A 18 8.54 -19.58 -0.36
N GLU A 19 8.65 -19.06 -1.57
CA GLU A 19 9.15 -19.79 -2.73
C GLU A 19 10.68 -19.99 -2.68
N TYR A 20 11.37 -19.22 -1.82
CA TYR A 20 12.81 -19.26 -1.63
C TYR A 20 13.20 -19.84 -0.28
N GLY A 21 14.29 -20.59 -0.24
CA GLY A 21 14.83 -21.13 1.01
C GLY A 21 15.40 -20.02 1.91
N ALA A 22 15.32 -20.19 3.22
CA ALA A 22 15.71 -19.19 4.22
C ALA A 22 17.20 -18.73 4.13
N GLY A 23 18.04 -19.51 3.47
CA GLY A 23 19.47 -19.21 3.25
C GLY A 23 19.76 -18.42 1.98
N THR A 24 18.81 -18.25 1.08
CA THR A 24 19.02 -17.63 -0.23
C THR A 24 19.17 -16.11 -0.13
N HIS A 25 19.81 -15.51 -1.12
CA HIS A 25 19.98 -14.07 -1.23
C HIS A 25 18.62 -13.39 -1.40
N GLU A 26 17.77 -13.95 -2.24
CA GLU A 26 16.42 -13.47 -2.55
C GLU A 26 15.54 -13.40 -1.29
N TYR A 27 15.56 -14.45 -0.48
CA TYR A 27 14.85 -14.50 0.80
C TYR A 27 15.29 -13.36 1.73
N ARG A 28 16.61 -13.20 1.89
CA ARG A 28 17.18 -12.15 2.78
C ARG A 28 16.83 -10.76 2.28
N THR A 29 16.93 -10.53 0.98
CA THR A 29 16.64 -9.25 0.34
C THR A 29 15.17 -8.87 0.49
N LEU A 30 14.24 -9.75 0.15
CA LEU A 30 12.80 -9.55 0.28
C LEU A 30 12.37 -9.34 1.75
N LYS A 31 13.01 -10.01 2.68
CA LYS A 31 12.73 -9.84 4.12
C LYS A 31 13.23 -8.49 4.62
N ARG A 32 14.43 -8.09 4.25
CA ARG A 32 15.11 -6.90 4.73
C ARG A 32 14.49 -5.62 4.19
N PHE A 33 14.23 -5.56 2.88
CA PHE A 33 13.78 -4.35 2.20
C PHE A 33 12.26 -4.16 2.16
N ARG A 34 11.52 -4.81 3.08
CA ARG A 34 10.08 -4.65 3.21
C ARG A 34 9.63 -3.19 3.23
N LYS A 35 10.33 -2.34 4.00
CA LYS A 35 9.94 -0.93 4.15
C LYS A 35 10.12 -0.16 2.84
N LEU A 36 11.08 -0.53 2.01
CA LEU A 36 11.34 0.10 0.73
C LEU A 36 10.19 -0.15 -0.27
N LEU A 37 9.67 -1.38 -0.32
CA LEU A 37 8.50 -1.72 -1.14
C LEU A 37 7.22 -0.94 -0.76
N LEU A 38 7.17 -0.39 0.43
CA LEU A 38 6.00 0.29 0.97
C LEU A 38 6.13 1.81 0.94
N LYS A 39 7.33 2.33 0.60
CA LYS A 39 7.55 3.75 0.39
C LYS A 39 6.85 4.24 -0.87
N ASN A 40 6.54 5.53 -0.89
CA ASN A 40 6.18 6.21 -2.13
C ASN A 40 7.41 6.28 -3.04
N GLN A 41 7.22 6.07 -4.34
CA GLN A 41 8.29 6.11 -5.33
C GLN A 41 9.00 7.48 -5.35
N ASP A 42 8.28 8.57 -5.15
CA ASP A 42 8.84 9.92 -5.04
C ASP A 42 9.83 10.04 -3.86
N ASP A 43 9.68 9.23 -2.82
CA ASP A 43 10.54 9.22 -1.63
C ASP A 43 11.74 8.25 -1.78
N VAL A 44 11.73 7.41 -2.83
CA VAL A 44 12.80 6.43 -3.13
C VAL A 44 13.94 7.07 -3.95
N ASP A 45 13.64 8.11 -4.73
CA ASP A 45 14.60 8.79 -5.61
C ASP A 45 15.64 9.65 -4.85
N TYR A 46 15.55 9.72 -3.52
CA TYR A 46 16.59 10.32 -2.70
C TYR A 46 17.80 9.38 -2.62
N PRO A 47 19.02 9.89 -2.91
CA PRO A 47 20.25 9.10 -2.90
C PRO A 47 20.61 8.68 -1.46
N ARG A 48 20.04 7.59 -1.01
CA ARG A 48 20.47 6.91 0.21
C ARG A 48 21.34 5.73 -0.20
N ILE A 49 22.64 5.92 -0.10
CA ILE A 49 23.61 4.83 -0.21
C ILE A 49 23.29 3.79 0.85
N ASN A 50 22.92 2.61 0.43
CA ASN A 50 22.55 1.53 1.34
C ASN A 50 23.83 0.82 1.81
N PHE A 51 24.38 1.25 2.93
CA PHE A 51 25.70 0.85 3.48
C PHE A 51 25.97 -0.67 3.59
N LYS A 52 24.93 -1.51 3.46
CA LYS A 52 25.10 -2.98 3.53
C LYS A 52 25.13 -3.67 2.16
N TYR A 53 24.70 -3.02 1.11
CA TYR A 53 24.87 -3.43 -0.28
C TYR A 53 25.78 -2.43 -0.99
N ALA A 54 26.80 -2.07 -0.31
CA ALA A 54 27.95 -1.23 -0.53
C ALA A 54 27.81 -0.05 -1.52
N GLU A 55 26.92 -0.09 -2.51
CA GLU A 55 26.89 0.95 -3.55
C GLU A 55 25.53 1.08 -4.28
N LEU A 56 24.52 0.27 -3.91
CA LEU A 56 23.23 0.31 -4.59
C LEU A 56 22.32 1.38 -4.00
N ARG A 57 21.77 2.22 -4.87
CA ARG A 57 20.69 3.14 -4.52
C ARG A 57 19.41 2.38 -4.18
N ASP A 58 18.52 3.01 -3.42
CA ASP A 58 17.22 2.41 -3.07
C ASP A 58 16.43 1.97 -4.32
N SER A 59 16.52 2.71 -5.45
CA SER A 59 15.92 2.35 -6.75
C SER A 59 16.51 1.06 -7.33
N GLU A 60 17.84 0.91 -7.30
CA GLU A 60 18.52 -0.30 -7.80
C GLU A 60 18.20 -1.54 -6.95
N VAL A 61 18.01 -1.33 -5.64
CA VAL A 61 17.53 -2.42 -4.75
C VAL A 61 16.11 -2.83 -5.12
N LEU A 62 15.23 -1.88 -5.48
CA LEU A 62 13.89 -2.20 -5.97
C LEU A 62 13.94 -3.00 -7.28
N ASP A 63 14.81 -2.62 -8.21
CA ASP A 63 15.00 -3.37 -9.46
C ASP A 63 15.45 -4.81 -9.21
N CYS A 64 16.36 -5.02 -8.26
CA CYS A 64 16.74 -6.36 -7.82
C CYS A 64 15.55 -7.14 -7.25
N LEU A 65 14.68 -6.49 -6.45
CA LEU A 65 13.48 -7.13 -5.91
C LEU A 65 12.46 -7.49 -7.01
N PHE A 66 12.32 -6.65 -8.03
CA PHE A 66 11.41 -6.89 -9.15
C PHE A 66 11.93 -7.94 -10.13
N ALA A 67 13.25 -8.10 -10.25
CA ALA A 67 13.85 -9.20 -10.99
C ALA A 67 13.52 -10.58 -10.38
N VAL A 68 13.32 -10.63 -9.06
CA VAL A 68 12.92 -11.86 -8.35
C VAL A 68 11.50 -12.30 -8.71
N SER A 69 10.57 -11.34 -8.91
CA SER A 69 9.17 -11.66 -9.17
C SER A 69 8.47 -10.55 -9.95
N SER A 70 8.03 -10.88 -11.17
CA SER A 70 7.21 -9.98 -12.01
C SER A 70 5.87 -9.65 -11.35
N GLU A 71 5.30 -10.58 -10.58
CA GLU A 71 4.07 -10.37 -9.83
C GLU A 71 4.26 -9.31 -8.75
N LEU A 72 5.40 -9.32 -8.07
CA LEU A 72 5.74 -8.30 -7.07
C LEU A 72 5.87 -6.92 -7.71
N LYS A 73 6.48 -6.84 -8.92
CA LYS A 73 6.58 -5.61 -9.70
C LYS A 73 5.20 -5.04 -10.03
N THR A 74 4.33 -5.86 -10.63
CA THR A 74 2.95 -5.44 -10.98
C THR A 74 2.17 -4.97 -9.75
N ALA A 75 2.30 -5.67 -8.63
CA ALA A 75 1.67 -5.27 -7.38
C ALA A 75 2.20 -3.94 -6.86
N TYR A 76 3.51 -3.70 -6.98
CA TYR A 76 4.15 -2.46 -6.59
C TYR A 76 3.67 -1.28 -7.45
N GLU A 77 3.67 -1.41 -8.76
CA GLU A 77 3.20 -0.36 -9.70
C GLU A 77 1.77 0.05 -9.39
N TYR A 78 0.90 -0.94 -9.15
CA TYR A 78 -0.48 -0.67 -8.76
C TYR A 78 -0.60 0.02 -7.39
N TYR A 79 0.21 -0.39 -6.43
CA TYR A 79 0.27 0.25 -5.12
C TYR A 79 0.74 1.70 -5.21
N GLN A 80 1.76 2.00 -6.03
CA GLN A 80 2.24 3.36 -6.26
C GLN A 80 1.17 4.25 -6.91
N LEU A 81 0.43 3.73 -7.87
CA LEU A 81 -0.70 4.46 -8.47
C LEU A 81 -1.75 4.83 -7.41
N LEU A 82 -2.07 3.91 -6.51
CA LEU A 82 -2.96 4.19 -5.37
C LEU A 82 -2.42 5.30 -4.46
N LEU A 83 -1.14 5.28 -4.13
CA LEU A 83 -0.52 6.32 -3.31
C LEU A 83 -0.60 7.69 -4.00
N GLN A 84 -0.37 7.76 -5.31
CA GLN A 84 -0.50 8.99 -6.09
C GLN A 84 -1.93 9.54 -6.09
N ILE A 85 -2.94 8.67 -6.25
CA ILE A 85 -4.36 9.05 -6.20
C ILE A 85 -4.68 9.72 -4.87
N TYR A 86 -4.22 9.12 -3.78
CA TYR A 86 -4.41 9.66 -2.42
C TYR A 86 -3.70 10.99 -2.21
N ARG A 87 -2.47 11.10 -2.64
CA ARG A 87 -1.65 12.30 -2.49
C ARG A 87 -2.23 13.47 -3.28
N LYS A 88 -2.63 13.20 -4.54
CA LYS A 88 -3.20 14.22 -5.43
C LYS A 88 -4.70 14.46 -5.21
N LYS A 89 -5.36 13.63 -4.40
CA LYS A 89 -6.83 13.64 -4.20
C LYS A 89 -7.61 13.73 -5.52
N SER A 90 -7.14 13.00 -6.54
CA SER A 90 -7.65 13.08 -7.90
C SER A 90 -8.75 12.06 -8.17
N CYS A 91 -9.98 12.55 -8.35
CA CYS A 91 -11.10 11.70 -8.80
C CYS A 91 -10.88 11.14 -10.21
N GLN A 92 -10.18 11.88 -11.09
CA GLN A 92 -9.87 11.39 -12.44
C GLN A 92 -8.97 10.17 -12.40
N LEU A 93 -7.87 10.22 -11.62
CA LEU A 93 -6.98 9.07 -11.45
C LEU A 93 -7.68 7.90 -10.76
N LEU A 94 -8.62 8.17 -9.84
CA LEU A 94 -9.44 7.14 -9.21
C LEU A 94 -10.34 6.44 -10.24
N ASN A 95 -10.91 7.18 -11.17
CA ASN A 95 -11.70 6.61 -12.28
C ASN A 95 -10.84 5.71 -13.15
N LEU A 96 -9.69 6.21 -13.62
CA LEU A 96 -8.74 5.43 -14.42
C LEU A 96 -8.32 4.14 -13.70
N LEU A 97 -7.99 4.22 -12.42
CA LEU A 97 -7.63 3.05 -11.63
C LEU A 97 -8.73 1.99 -11.61
N THR A 98 -9.98 2.42 -11.45
CA THR A 98 -11.14 1.50 -11.40
C THR A 98 -11.46 0.89 -12.76
N ASP A 99 -11.07 1.54 -13.86
CA ASP A 99 -11.29 1.07 -15.22
C ASP A 99 -10.17 0.14 -15.72
N ILE A 100 -9.03 0.11 -15.03
CA ILE A 100 -7.93 -0.81 -15.34
C ILE A 100 -8.44 -2.26 -15.30
N SER A 101 -8.09 -3.03 -16.33
CA SER A 101 -8.37 -4.47 -16.39
C SER A 101 -7.66 -5.18 -15.22
N SER A 102 -8.43 -5.92 -14.46
CA SER A 102 -7.91 -6.65 -13.30
C SER A 102 -7.19 -7.96 -13.66
N TRP A 103 -7.11 -8.31 -14.94
CA TRP A 103 -6.61 -9.62 -15.40
C TRP A 103 -5.14 -9.87 -15.07
N ASN A 104 -4.31 -8.83 -15.14
CA ASN A 104 -2.88 -8.93 -14.87
C ASN A 104 -2.51 -8.67 -13.40
N LEU A 105 -3.49 -8.41 -12.54
CA LEU A 105 -3.22 -8.14 -11.14
C LEU A 105 -3.20 -9.42 -10.30
N PRO A 106 -2.27 -9.52 -9.35
CA PRO A 106 -2.27 -10.59 -8.37
C PRO A 106 -3.61 -10.70 -7.62
N THR A 107 -4.01 -11.91 -7.27
CA THR A 107 -5.33 -12.18 -6.63
C THR A 107 -5.61 -11.27 -5.42
N LYS A 108 -4.61 -11.01 -4.59
CA LYS A 108 -4.77 -10.14 -3.41
C LYS A 108 -4.95 -8.67 -3.79
N MET A 109 -4.28 -8.21 -4.85
CA MET A 109 -4.48 -6.86 -5.39
C MET A 109 -5.85 -6.72 -6.07
N ARG A 110 -6.33 -7.75 -6.78
CA ARG A 110 -7.69 -7.78 -7.34
C ARG A 110 -8.77 -7.63 -6.26
N GLN A 111 -8.57 -8.27 -5.10
CA GLN A 111 -9.48 -8.13 -3.96
C GLN A 111 -9.50 -6.69 -3.43
N ALA A 112 -8.33 -6.06 -3.30
CA ALA A 112 -8.22 -4.65 -2.90
C ALA A 112 -8.91 -3.72 -3.92
N LEU A 113 -8.67 -3.94 -5.23
CA LEU A 113 -9.35 -3.19 -6.30
C LEU A 113 -10.87 -3.33 -6.25
N LYS A 114 -11.38 -4.54 -6.00
CA LYS A 114 -12.82 -4.80 -5.85
C LYS A 114 -13.44 -3.95 -4.74
N THR A 115 -12.74 -3.84 -3.62
CA THR A 115 -13.17 -2.99 -2.49
C THR A 115 -13.12 -1.51 -2.86
N ILE A 116 -12.11 -1.06 -3.58
CA ILE A 116 -11.99 0.33 -4.06
C ILE A 116 -13.13 0.65 -5.02
N LYS A 117 -13.43 -0.24 -5.97
CA LYS A 117 -14.57 -0.08 -6.91
C LYS A 117 -15.90 0.04 -6.16
N LYS A 118 -16.11 -0.79 -5.14
CA LYS A 118 -17.33 -0.76 -4.31
C LYS A 118 -17.50 0.57 -3.60
N HIS A 119 -16.43 1.17 -3.11
CA HIS A 119 -16.46 2.41 -2.33
C HIS A 119 -15.94 3.63 -3.10
N LYS A 120 -16.03 3.60 -4.42
CA LYS A 120 -15.49 4.64 -5.31
C LYS A 120 -16.10 6.01 -5.02
N LEU A 121 -17.41 6.07 -4.80
CA LEU A 121 -18.12 7.33 -4.55
C LEU A 121 -17.71 7.94 -3.20
N GLU A 122 -17.66 7.13 -2.15
CA GLU A 122 -17.27 7.59 -0.81
C GLU A 122 -15.82 8.10 -0.79
N ILE A 123 -14.96 7.43 -1.56
CA ILE A 123 -13.57 7.85 -1.71
C ILE A 123 -13.49 9.17 -2.45
N GLY A 124 -14.19 9.31 -3.57
CA GLY A 124 -14.26 10.56 -4.34
C GLY A 124 -14.79 11.72 -3.49
N ASN A 125 -15.86 11.48 -2.75
CA ASN A 125 -16.43 12.47 -1.82
C ASN A 125 -15.42 12.88 -0.73
N SER A 126 -14.62 11.96 -0.21
CA SER A 126 -13.58 12.29 0.77
C SER A 126 -12.46 13.19 0.23
N PHE A 127 -12.25 13.20 -1.09
CA PHE A 127 -11.29 14.09 -1.74
C PHE A 127 -11.83 15.51 -1.90
N VAL A 128 -13.13 15.64 -2.19
CA VAL A 128 -13.81 16.92 -2.39
C VAL A 128 -14.15 17.57 -1.04
N LEU A 129 -14.52 16.77 -0.05
CA LEU A 129 -14.99 17.21 1.26
C LEU A 129 -14.06 16.72 2.39
N PRO A 130 -12.81 17.21 2.48
CA PRO A 130 -11.82 16.68 3.42
C PRO A 130 -12.19 16.88 4.90
N ARG A 131 -13.16 17.73 5.21
CA ARG A 131 -13.66 17.97 6.57
C ARG A 131 -14.75 16.99 7.02
N LEU A 132 -15.34 16.22 6.11
CA LEU A 132 -16.33 15.18 6.42
C LEU A 132 -15.61 13.83 6.60
N THR A 133 -14.74 13.76 7.57
CA THR A 133 -14.12 12.50 8.00
C THR A 133 -14.96 11.87 9.11
N ASN A 134 -14.83 10.55 9.30
CA ASN A 134 -15.47 9.86 10.45
C ASN A 134 -14.86 10.25 11.81
N GLY A 135 -13.80 11.06 11.83
CA GLY A 135 -13.13 11.48 13.05
C GLY A 135 -14.06 12.09 14.10
N PRO A 136 -14.98 13.02 13.76
CA PRO A 136 -15.96 13.53 14.72
C PRO A 136 -16.89 12.45 15.28
N ILE A 137 -17.33 11.52 14.44
CA ILE A 137 -18.20 10.39 14.84
C ILE A 137 -17.44 9.41 15.73
N GLU A 138 -16.19 9.09 15.39
CA GLU A 138 -15.32 8.25 16.23
C GLU A 138 -15.03 8.92 17.58
N GLY A 139 -14.82 10.24 17.61
CA GLY A 139 -14.67 11.01 18.83
C GLY A 139 -15.91 10.96 19.71
N ILE A 140 -17.11 11.09 19.13
CA ILE A 140 -18.39 10.97 19.84
C ILE A 140 -18.59 9.54 20.36
N ASN A 141 -18.31 8.52 19.56
CA ASN A 141 -18.44 7.13 19.98
C ASN A 141 -17.49 6.81 21.14
N ASN A 142 -16.24 7.26 21.09
CA ASN A 142 -15.30 7.11 22.20
C ASN A 142 -15.79 7.81 23.46
N HIS A 143 -16.40 8.99 23.35
CA HIS A 143 -17.01 9.69 24.48
C HIS A 143 -18.21 8.91 25.08
N ILE A 144 -19.05 8.34 24.23
CA ILE A 144 -20.18 7.50 24.66
C ILE A 144 -19.68 6.24 25.37
N GLU A 145 -18.61 5.62 24.88
CA GLU A 145 -18.00 4.46 25.54
C GLU A 145 -17.42 4.81 26.91
N VAL A 146 -16.72 5.93 27.03
CA VAL A 146 -16.23 6.42 28.35
C VAL A 146 -17.37 6.64 29.33
N ILE A 147 -18.48 7.24 28.90
CA ILE A 147 -19.65 7.45 29.76
C ILE A 147 -20.30 6.13 30.17
N LYS A 148 -20.39 5.15 29.27
CA LYS A 148 -20.97 3.83 29.55
C LYS A 148 -20.14 3.02 30.55
N TYR A 149 -18.84 3.19 30.55
CA TYR A 149 -17.92 2.42 31.41
C TYR A 149 -17.39 3.21 32.60
N SER A 150 -17.82 4.45 32.80
CA SER A 150 -17.61 5.23 34.05
C SER A 150 -18.86 5.12 34.94
N PRO A 151 -18.89 4.15 35.87
CA PRO A 151 -20.09 3.93 36.69
C PRO A 151 -20.27 4.95 37.82
N TRP A 152 -19.49 6.04 37.84
CA TRP A 152 -19.53 7.03 38.90
C TRP A 152 -19.40 8.46 38.36
N LEU A 153 -20.50 9.06 38.04
CA LEU A 153 -20.79 10.48 38.15
C LEU A 153 -22.19 10.64 38.66
#